data_42cc944e3d00b3fb2b54552371237a40
#
_entry.id   42cc944e3d00b3fb2b54552371237a40
#
_cell.length_a   1.000
_cell.length_b   1.000
_cell.length_c   1.000
_cell.angle_alpha   90.00
_cell.angle_beta   90.00
_cell.angle_gamma   90.00
#
_symmetry.space_group_name_H-M   'P 1'
#
loop_
_entity.id
_entity.type
_entity.pdbx_description
1 polymer ?
#
loop_
_entity_poly.entity_id
_entity_poly.type
_entity_poly.pdbx_seq_one_letter_code
_entity_poly.pdbx_strand_id
1 'polypeptide(L)'
;MAAAAGVTSESVAVPFISYTMERGFEINQEAVDFLMGVRQSIGIISVCGKYRTGKSYLLNKLFLEEIQASTGRKDIRKEGFSVGPTINPCTKGLWLLKEIFYSPNDPNKEMPIILIDTEGLGAFDEEENHDAKIFLLALLLCSLLLYNSIGSIDENALQNLSLVINLSKKL
;
A
#
# COMPACT_ATOMS: atom_id res chain seq x y z
N MET A 1 -20.62 -38.46 6.44
CA MET A 1 -20.48 -37.15 7.10
C MET A 1 -19.09 -36.63 6.82
N ALA A 2 -18.93 -35.78 5.79
CA ALA A 2 -17.67 -35.15 5.44
C ALA A 2 -17.64 -33.81 6.15
N ALA A 3 -16.64 -33.61 7.00
CA ALA A 3 -16.39 -32.35 7.69
C ALA A 3 -16.02 -31.28 6.64
N ALA A 4 -16.79 -30.21 6.60
CA ALA A 4 -16.45 -29.02 5.82
C ALA A 4 -15.17 -28.42 6.43
N ALA A 5 -14.07 -28.51 5.69
CA ALA A 5 -12.87 -27.77 5.99
C ALA A 5 -13.20 -26.27 5.94
N GLY A 6 -13.13 -25.61 7.08
CA GLY A 6 -13.29 -24.16 7.18
C GLY A 6 -12.22 -23.50 6.33
N VAL A 7 -12.61 -22.79 5.30
CA VAL A 7 -11.77 -21.89 4.55
C VAL A 7 -11.47 -20.73 5.52
N THR A 8 -10.30 -20.77 6.12
CA THR A 8 -9.73 -19.58 6.77
C THR A 8 -9.53 -18.55 5.67
N SER A 9 -10.25 -17.43 5.72
CA SER A 9 -10.03 -16.32 4.80
C SER A 9 -8.63 -15.79 5.07
N GLU A 10 -7.66 -16.17 4.23
CA GLU A 10 -6.32 -15.58 4.27
C GLU A 10 -6.46 -14.09 4.00
N SER A 11 -5.79 -13.27 4.81
CA SER A 11 -5.76 -11.83 4.60
C SER A 11 -5.17 -11.55 3.21
N VAL A 12 -5.91 -10.81 2.39
CA VAL A 12 -5.47 -10.44 1.04
C VAL A 12 -4.35 -9.39 1.11
N ALA A 13 -4.28 -8.59 2.20
CA ALA A 13 -3.20 -7.66 2.45
C ALA A 13 -2.10 -8.32 3.27
N VAL A 14 -0.87 -8.29 2.76
CA VAL A 14 0.31 -8.86 3.42
C VAL A 14 1.40 -7.81 3.61
N PRO A 15 2.24 -7.92 4.67
CA PRO A 15 3.45 -7.11 4.76
C PRO A 15 4.29 -7.32 3.49
N PHE A 16 4.78 -6.25 2.89
CA PHE A 16 5.71 -6.34 1.77
C PHE A 16 7.13 -6.03 2.25
N ILE A 17 7.31 -4.87 2.87
CA ILE A 17 8.57 -4.46 3.49
C ILE A 17 8.26 -4.05 4.92
N SER A 18 8.78 -4.78 5.88
CA SER A 18 8.67 -4.46 7.31
C SER A 18 9.97 -3.85 7.82
N TYR A 19 9.88 -3.09 8.90
CA TYR A 19 11.03 -2.51 9.58
C TYR A 19 11.03 -2.86 11.05
N THR A 20 12.19 -3.26 11.55
CA THR A 20 12.44 -3.41 12.99
C THR A 20 13.78 -2.76 13.33
N MET A 21 13.91 -2.22 14.57
CA MET A 21 15.16 -1.61 15.01
C MET A 21 16.33 -2.59 15.01
N GLU A 22 16.06 -3.87 15.26
CA GLU A 22 17.10 -4.90 15.38
C GLU A 22 17.60 -5.37 14.01
N ARG A 23 16.72 -5.50 13.02
CA ARG A 23 17.03 -6.13 11.73
C ARG A 23 16.98 -5.16 10.55
N GLY A 24 16.48 -3.93 10.76
CA GLY A 24 16.27 -2.98 9.70
C GLY A 24 15.10 -3.37 8.79
N PHE A 25 15.22 -3.13 7.49
CA PHE A 25 14.21 -3.48 6.51
C PHE A 25 14.30 -4.95 6.10
N GLU A 26 13.19 -5.64 6.17
CA GLU A 26 13.04 -7.03 5.75
C GLU A 26 11.94 -7.15 4.68
N ILE A 27 12.23 -7.90 3.61
CA ILE A 27 11.27 -8.15 2.53
C ILE A 27 10.55 -9.46 2.84
N ASN A 28 9.22 -9.45 2.74
CA ASN A 28 8.39 -10.63 2.94
C ASN A 28 8.37 -11.48 1.66
N GLN A 29 8.72 -12.77 1.80
CA GLN A 29 8.81 -13.69 0.67
C GLN A 29 7.44 -13.94 0.02
N GLU A 30 6.35 -13.99 0.79
CA GLU A 30 5.00 -14.18 0.25
C GLU A 30 4.60 -13.07 -0.73
N ALA A 31 4.94 -11.82 -0.41
CA ALA A 31 4.69 -10.70 -1.32
C ALA A 31 5.54 -10.79 -2.59
N VAL A 32 6.81 -11.21 -2.47
CA VAL A 32 7.69 -11.43 -3.61
C VAL A 32 7.16 -12.54 -4.51
N ASP A 33 6.74 -13.66 -3.93
CA ASP A 33 6.21 -14.81 -4.67
C ASP A 33 4.94 -14.42 -5.44
N PHE A 34 4.06 -13.61 -4.83
CA PHE A 34 2.91 -13.07 -5.51
C PHE A 34 3.30 -12.20 -6.71
N LEU A 35 4.24 -11.26 -6.52
CA LEU A 35 4.72 -10.38 -7.60
C LEU A 35 5.38 -11.18 -8.74
N MET A 36 6.18 -12.19 -8.41
CA MET A 36 6.83 -13.07 -9.40
C MET A 36 5.82 -13.92 -10.18
N GLY A 37 4.64 -14.16 -9.63
CA GLY A 37 3.54 -14.84 -10.31
C GLY A 37 2.92 -14.00 -11.44
N VAL A 38 3.07 -12.69 -11.42
CA VAL A 38 2.55 -11.78 -12.45
C VAL A 38 3.55 -11.66 -13.58
N ARG A 39 3.19 -12.14 -14.76
CA ARG A 39 4.11 -12.21 -15.92
C ARG A 39 4.04 -10.99 -16.85
N GLN A 40 3.08 -10.12 -16.62
CA GLN A 40 2.87 -8.91 -17.39
C GLN A 40 3.62 -7.73 -16.74
N SER A 41 3.82 -6.66 -17.50
CA SER A 41 4.26 -5.39 -16.94
C SER A 41 3.20 -4.87 -15.97
N ILE A 42 3.59 -4.58 -14.74
CA ILE A 42 2.68 -4.15 -13.68
C ILE A 42 2.73 -2.63 -13.47
N GLY A 43 1.58 -2.03 -13.18
CA GLY A 43 1.48 -0.71 -12.59
C GLY A 43 1.37 -0.84 -11.07
N ILE A 44 2.16 -0.09 -10.33
CA ILE A 44 2.06 -0.06 -8.86
C ILE A 44 1.56 1.31 -8.43
N ILE A 45 0.46 1.32 -7.67
CA ILE A 45 -0.06 2.53 -7.02
C ILE A 45 0.26 2.44 -5.54
N SER A 46 1.00 3.43 -5.03
CA SER A 46 1.31 3.52 -3.61
C SER A 46 0.68 4.76 -2.99
N VAL A 47 0.21 4.65 -1.76
CA VAL A 47 -0.27 5.79 -0.98
C VAL A 47 0.69 6.08 0.16
N CYS A 48 1.06 7.35 0.36
CA CYS A 48 1.82 7.81 1.51
C CYS A 48 1.23 9.10 2.09
N GLY A 49 1.73 9.53 3.23
CA GLY A 49 1.27 10.73 3.93
C GLY A 49 1.25 10.53 5.44
N LYS A 50 0.88 11.56 6.19
CA LYS A 50 0.87 11.54 7.64
C LYS A 50 0.07 10.36 8.22
N TYR A 51 0.46 9.93 9.42
CA TYR A 51 -0.32 8.92 10.15
C TYR A 51 -1.75 9.42 10.41
N ARG A 52 -2.73 8.47 10.46
CA ARG A 52 -4.16 8.73 10.70
C ARG A 52 -4.86 9.65 9.68
N THR A 53 -4.31 9.83 8.50
CA THR A 53 -4.98 10.59 7.42
C THR A 53 -5.96 9.73 6.61
N GLY A 54 -6.09 8.44 6.91
CA GLY A 54 -7.03 7.54 6.23
C GLY A 54 -6.49 6.93 4.93
N LYS A 55 -5.18 6.76 4.77
CA LYS A 55 -4.55 6.17 3.57
C LYS A 55 -5.13 4.80 3.21
N SER A 56 -5.07 3.86 4.17
CA SER A 56 -5.63 2.50 4.00
C SER A 56 -7.13 2.53 3.68
N TYR A 57 -7.88 3.43 4.34
CA TYR A 57 -9.30 3.64 4.03
C TYR A 57 -9.51 4.16 2.61
N LEU A 58 -8.69 5.12 2.18
CA LEU A 58 -8.75 5.67 0.82
C LEU A 58 -8.52 4.60 -0.24
N LEU A 59 -7.47 3.77 -0.09
CA LEU A 59 -7.22 2.66 -1.01
C LEU A 59 -8.37 1.66 -1.02
N ASN A 60 -8.84 1.26 0.15
CA ASN A 60 -9.99 0.35 0.25
C ASN A 60 -11.23 0.94 -0.42
N LYS A 61 -11.49 2.23 -0.22
CA LYS A 61 -12.66 2.91 -0.79
C LYS A 61 -12.59 3.01 -2.31
N LEU A 62 -11.45 3.44 -2.85
CA LEU A 62 -11.31 3.68 -4.28
C LEU A 62 -11.24 2.39 -5.10
N PHE A 63 -10.59 1.36 -4.59
CA PHE A 63 -10.28 0.19 -5.40
C PHE A 63 -11.13 -1.03 -5.04
N LEU A 64 -11.41 -1.27 -3.76
CA LEU A 64 -12.20 -2.44 -3.38
C LEU A 64 -13.69 -2.26 -3.69
N GLU A 65 -14.23 -1.05 -3.62
CA GLU A 65 -15.62 -0.78 -4.02
C GLU A 65 -15.81 -0.96 -5.54
N GLU A 66 -14.81 -0.60 -6.33
CA GLU A 66 -14.87 -0.78 -7.78
C GLU A 66 -14.84 -2.26 -8.17
N ILE A 67 -14.03 -3.09 -7.48
CA ILE A 67 -14.06 -4.54 -7.66
C ILE A 67 -15.43 -5.10 -7.28
N GLN A 68 -15.99 -4.66 -6.17
CA GLN A 68 -17.31 -5.10 -5.75
C GLN A 68 -18.37 -4.80 -6.82
N ALA A 69 -18.30 -3.62 -7.41
CA ALA A 69 -19.22 -3.22 -8.48
C ALA A 69 -19.02 -4.05 -9.76
N SER A 70 -17.78 -4.36 -10.12
CA SER A 70 -17.45 -5.07 -11.37
C SER A 70 -17.57 -6.59 -11.27
N THR A 71 -17.34 -7.16 -10.09
CA THR A 71 -17.31 -8.63 -9.89
C THR A 71 -18.52 -9.19 -9.15
N GLY A 72 -19.36 -8.34 -8.56
CA GLY A 72 -20.50 -8.74 -7.71
C GLY A 72 -20.11 -9.36 -6.36
N ARG A 73 -18.81 -9.37 -6.00
CA ARG A 73 -18.31 -9.89 -4.71
C ARG A 73 -18.70 -8.95 -3.58
N LYS A 74 -19.52 -9.40 -2.65
CA LYS A 74 -20.09 -8.56 -1.57
C LYS A 74 -19.21 -8.41 -0.32
N ASP A 75 -18.14 -9.20 -0.18
CA ASP A 75 -17.38 -9.34 1.07
C ASP A 75 -15.95 -8.71 1.03
N ILE A 76 -15.63 -7.99 -0.02
CA ILE A 76 -14.29 -7.40 -0.26
C ILE A 76 -13.85 -6.43 0.84
N ARG A 77 -14.77 -5.78 1.55
CA ARG A 77 -14.45 -4.85 2.66
C ARG A 77 -13.70 -5.50 3.83
N LYS A 78 -13.79 -6.82 3.98
CA LYS A 78 -13.06 -7.58 5.00
C LYS A 78 -11.66 -8.00 4.56
N GLU A 79 -11.38 -7.90 3.28
CA GLU A 79 -10.18 -8.45 2.63
C GLU A 79 -9.15 -7.38 2.27
N GLY A 80 -9.44 -6.09 2.48
CA GLY A 80 -8.54 -4.97 2.17
C GLY A 80 -7.44 -4.73 3.21
N PHE A 81 -6.81 -3.57 3.09
CA PHE A 81 -5.86 -3.10 4.09
C PHE A 81 -6.53 -2.90 5.44
N SER A 82 -5.82 -3.22 6.53
CA SER A 82 -6.34 -3.06 7.89
C SER A 82 -6.63 -1.59 8.19
N VAL A 83 -7.85 -1.30 8.60
CA VAL A 83 -8.28 0.02 9.07
C VAL A 83 -8.78 -0.15 10.49
N GLY A 84 -8.15 0.48 11.47
CA GLY A 84 -8.52 0.34 12.87
C GLY A 84 -8.78 1.68 13.54
N PRO A 85 -9.68 1.71 14.55
CA PRO A 85 -9.93 2.88 15.39
C PRO A 85 -8.87 3.05 16.48
N THR A 86 -7.88 2.15 16.57
CA THR A 86 -6.89 2.11 17.65
C THR A 86 -5.88 3.25 17.55
N ILE A 87 -5.29 3.61 18.69
CA ILE A 87 -4.25 4.64 18.80
C ILE A 87 -2.96 4.17 18.11
N ASN A 88 -2.70 2.86 18.12
CA ASN A 88 -1.53 2.29 17.47
C ASN A 88 -1.70 2.24 15.95
N PRO A 89 -0.64 2.53 15.17
CA PRO A 89 -0.66 2.37 13.73
C PRO A 89 -1.02 0.93 13.33
N CYS A 90 -2.01 0.79 12.45
CA CYS A 90 -2.41 -0.54 11.95
C CYS A 90 -1.42 -1.06 10.91
N THR A 91 -0.79 -0.17 10.17
CA THR A 91 0.18 -0.46 9.11
C THR A 91 1.58 -0.11 9.60
N LYS A 92 2.50 -1.06 9.54
CA LYS A 92 3.93 -0.83 9.77
C LYS A 92 4.70 -1.21 8.51
N GLY A 93 5.59 -0.31 8.05
CA GLY A 93 6.30 -0.50 6.79
C GLY A 93 5.41 -0.33 5.57
N LEU A 94 5.63 -1.14 4.54
CA LEU A 94 4.86 -1.20 3.30
C LEU A 94 4.04 -2.49 3.26
N TRP A 95 2.76 -2.38 2.94
CA TRP A 95 1.84 -3.51 2.79
C TRP A 95 1.36 -3.62 1.36
N LEU A 96 1.30 -4.83 0.84
CA LEU A 96 0.87 -5.16 -0.50
C LEU A 96 -0.48 -5.86 -0.46
N LEU A 97 -1.40 -5.47 -1.34
CA LEU A 97 -2.65 -6.19 -1.56
C LEU A 97 -2.44 -7.26 -2.62
N LYS A 98 -2.62 -8.54 -2.26
CA LYS A 98 -2.52 -9.70 -3.18
C LYS A 98 -3.77 -9.81 -4.07
N GLU A 99 -4.14 -8.72 -4.70
CA GLU A 99 -5.24 -8.65 -5.66
C GLU A 99 -4.77 -7.85 -6.88
N ILE A 100 -5.19 -8.26 -8.06
CA ILE A 100 -4.83 -7.61 -9.31
C ILE A 100 -6.03 -6.84 -9.83
N PHE A 101 -5.82 -5.57 -10.12
CA PHE A 101 -6.80 -4.68 -10.70
C PHE A 101 -6.46 -4.39 -12.16
N TYR A 102 -7.44 -3.96 -12.91
CA TYR A 102 -7.24 -3.47 -14.26
C TYR A 102 -8.00 -2.17 -14.42
N SER A 103 -7.43 -1.22 -15.17
CA SER A 103 -8.14 0.01 -15.48
C SER A 103 -9.42 -0.28 -16.26
N PRO A 104 -10.54 0.40 -15.98
CA PRO A 104 -11.74 0.32 -16.82
C PRO A 104 -11.48 0.68 -18.30
N ASN A 105 -10.43 1.47 -18.56
CA ASN A 105 -9.99 1.87 -19.90
C ASN A 105 -9.00 0.88 -20.54
N ASP A 106 -8.72 -0.25 -19.86
CA ASP A 106 -7.88 -1.34 -20.36
C ASP A 106 -8.72 -2.60 -20.64
N PRO A 107 -9.48 -2.64 -21.75
CA PRO A 107 -10.39 -3.75 -22.05
C PRO A 107 -9.65 -5.07 -22.29
N ASN A 108 -8.39 -5.01 -22.70
CA ASN A 108 -7.55 -6.19 -22.95
C ASN A 108 -6.85 -6.72 -21.70
N LYS A 109 -6.95 -6.00 -20.58
CA LYS A 109 -6.27 -6.34 -19.31
C LYS A 109 -4.76 -6.52 -19.48
N GLU A 110 -4.13 -5.58 -20.19
CA GLU A 110 -2.72 -5.65 -20.55
C GLU A 110 -1.80 -5.22 -19.40
N MET A 111 -2.28 -4.29 -18.55
CA MET A 111 -1.50 -3.75 -17.43
C MET A 111 -2.19 -4.01 -16.09
N PRO A 112 -1.81 -5.08 -15.38
CA PRO A 112 -2.26 -5.32 -14.02
C PRO A 112 -1.78 -4.22 -13.08
N ILE A 113 -2.66 -3.78 -12.18
CA ILE A 113 -2.39 -2.76 -11.16
C ILE A 113 -2.35 -3.44 -9.80
N ILE A 114 -1.32 -3.13 -9.03
CA ILE A 114 -1.10 -3.61 -7.66
C ILE A 114 -1.08 -2.42 -6.71
N LEU A 115 -1.66 -2.59 -5.53
CA LEU A 115 -1.76 -1.54 -4.52
C LEU A 115 -0.78 -1.76 -3.38
N ILE A 116 -0.11 -0.68 -2.99
CA ILE A 116 0.77 -0.65 -1.81
C ILE A 116 0.28 0.44 -0.86
N ASP A 117 0.01 0.05 0.39
CA ASP A 117 -0.26 0.95 1.51
C ASP A 117 1.01 1.15 2.33
N THR A 118 1.23 2.35 2.86
CA THR A 118 2.38 2.65 3.70
C THR A 118 1.96 3.00 5.11
N GLU A 119 2.87 2.78 6.06
CA GLU A 119 2.70 3.35 7.39
C GLU A 119 2.62 4.87 7.32
N GLY A 120 2.03 5.47 8.35
CA GLY A 120 1.87 6.93 8.43
C GLY A 120 3.18 7.60 8.81
N LEU A 121 3.57 8.61 8.03
CA LEU A 121 4.70 9.46 8.35
C LEU A 121 4.42 10.26 9.63
N GLY A 122 5.42 10.41 10.51
CA GLY A 122 5.30 11.09 11.79
C GLY A 122 4.57 10.26 12.87
N ALA A 123 4.47 8.94 12.69
CA ALA A 123 3.83 8.07 13.68
C ALA A 123 4.70 7.82 14.92
N PHE A 124 5.99 7.96 14.78
CA PHE A 124 6.99 7.72 15.82
C PHE A 124 7.89 8.94 15.97
N ASP A 125 7.98 9.51 17.17
CA ASP A 125 8.77 10.70 17.46
C ASP A 125 10.29 10.51 17.33
N GLU A 126 10.76 9.31 17.01
CA GLU A 126 12.16 8.94 17.22
C GLU A 126 13.04 8.88 15.96
N GLU A 127 12.48 8.91 14.72
CA GLU A 127 13.33 8.78 13.53
C GLU A 127 12.81 9.53 12.30
N GLU A 128 13.19 10.78 12.11
CA GLU A 128 13.03 11.49 10.81
C GLU A 128 13.59 10.68 9.62
N ASN A 129 14.67 9.91 9.87
CA ASN A 129 15.27 9.04 8.86
C ASN A 129 14.41 7.84 8.47
N HIS A 130 13.55 7.36 9.37
CA HIS A 130 12.67 6.23 9.07
C HIS A 130 11.56 6.66 8.10
N ASP A 131 10.88 7.75 8.39
CA ASP A 131 9.84 8.32 7.55
C ASP A 131 10.35 8.61 6.12
N ALA A 132 11.54 9.20 6.02
CA ALA A 132 12.17 9.47 4.73
C ALA A 132 12.46 8.18 3.94
N LYS A 133 12.89 7.10 4.62
CA LYS A 133 13.14 5.80 3.98
C LYS A 133 11.85 5.15 3.50
N ILE A 134 10.78 5.16 4.31
CA ILE A 134 9.46 4.64 3.92
C ILE A 134 8.91 5.41 2.71
N PHE A 135 8.97 6.74 2.76
CA PHE A 135 8.56 7.58 1.65
C PHE A 135 9.35 7.28 0.38
N LEU A 136 10.68 7.17 0.50
CA LEU A 136 11.57 6.86 -0.61
C LEU A 136 11.29 5.47 -1.21
N LEU A 137 11.09 4.45 -0.37
CA LEU A 137 10.75 3.11 -0.82
C LEU A 137 9.41 3.10 -1.58
N ALA A 138 8.39 3.76 -1.04
CA ALA A 138 7.10 3.89 -1.72
C ALA A 138 7.24 4.56 -3.08
N LEU A 139 8.03 5.63 -3.16
CA LEU A 139 8.27 6.37 -4.39
C LEU A 139 9.02 5.54 -5.44
N LEU A 140 10.08 4.83 -5.04
CA LEU A 140 10.90 4.04 -5.98
C LEU A 140 10.19 2.79 -6.49
N LEU A 141 9.27 2.25 -5.71
CA LEU A 141 8.52 1.04 -6.07
C LEU A 141 7.28 1.33 -6.91
N CYS A 142 6.74 2.55 -6.86
CA CYS A 142 5.45 2.84 -7.50
C CYS A 142 5.59 3.45 -8.90
N SER A 143 4.57 3.20 -9.73
CA SER A 143 4.33 3.91 -10.99
C SER A 143 3.53 5.20 -10.76
N LEU A 144 2.69 5.21 -9.71
CA LEU A 144 1.89 6.35 -9.27
C LEU A 144 1.91 6.45 -7.75
N LEU A 145 2.39 7.61 -7.24
CA LEU A 145 2.36 7.92 -5.82
C LEU A 145 1.16 8.83 -5.50
N LEU A 146 0.32 8.40 -4.57
CA LEU A 146 -0.75 9.20 -3.99
C LEU A 146 -0.28 9.77 -2.65
N TYR A 147 -0.11 11.08 -2.55
CA TYR A 147 0.21 11.73 -1.29
C TYR A 147 -1.08 12.18 -0.59
N ASN A 148 -1.46 11.50 0.47
CA ASN A 148 -2.69 11.78 1.21
C ASN A 148 -2.42 12.74 2.38
N SER A 149 -3.03 13.92 2.33
CA SER A 149 -2.93 14.95 3.37
C SER A 149 -4.31 15.41 3.85
N ILE A 150 -4.39 15.92 5.08
CA ILE A 150 -5.59 16.56 5.62
C ILE A 150 -5.33 18.06 5.70
N GLY A 151 -6.23 18.84 5.16
CA GLY A 151 -6.10 20.31 5.13
C GLY A 151 -5.17 20.82 4.04
N SER A 152 -4.40 21.87 4.36
CA SER A 152 -3.42 22.44 3.44
C SER A 152 -2.15 21.57 3.35
N ILE A 153 -1.44 21.70 2.23
CA ILE A 153 -0.10 21.15 2.10
C ILE A 153 0.82 21.87 3.07
N ASP A 154 1.35 21.16 4.06
CA ASP A 154 2.24 21.70 5.06
C ASP A 154 3.72 21.64 4.63
N GLU A 155 4.61 22.22 5.46
CA GLU A 155 6.04 22.26 5.18
C GLU A 155 6.65 20.86 5.07
N ASN A 156 6.22 19.90 5.90
CA ASN A 156 6.72 18.52 5.84
C ASN A 156 6.33 17.85 4.51
N ALA A 157 5.12 18.10 4.02
CA ALA A 157 4.69 17.63 2.70
C ALA A 157 5.57 18.21 1.58
N LEU A 158 5.90 19.51 1.68
CA LEU A 158 6.78 20.17 0.72
C LEU A 158 8.22 19.62 0.79
N GLN A 159 8.74 19.34 1.97
CA GLN A 159 10.05 18.72 2.16
C GLN A 159 10.10 17.31 1.53
N ASN A 160 9.10 16.50 1.78
CA ASN A 160 8.98 15.17 1.16
C ASN A 160 8.91 15.24 -0.37
N LEU A 161 8.13 16.16 -0.92
CA LEU A 161 8.06 16.39 -2.37
C LEU A 161 9.37 16.94 -2.94
N SER A 162 10.08 17.79 -2.19
CA SER A 162 11.41 18.28 -2.56
C SER A 162 12.44 17.15 -2.69
N LEU A 163 12.35 16.14 -1.81
CA LEU A 163 13.17 14.93 -1.92
C LEU A 163 12.98 14.24 -3.26
N VAL A 164 11.73 14.10 -3.73
CA VAL A 164 11.41 13.54 -5.05
C VAL A 164 12.10 14.29 -6.16
N ILE A 165 11.99 15.63 -6.16
CA ILE A 165 12.60 16.49 -7.18
C ILE A 165 14.12 16.36 -7.18
N ASN A 166 14.73 16.28 -6.00
CA ASN A 166 16.18 16.12 -5.88
C ASN A 166 16.69 14.75 -6.36
N LEU A 167 15.90 13.70 -6.16
CA LEU A 167 16.20 12.37 -6.66
C LEU A 167 16.03 12.27 -8.18
N SER A 168 14.97 12.86 -8.74
CA SER A 168 14.72 12.84 -10.18
C SER A 168 15.80 13.55 -11.01
N LYS A 169 16.57 14.45 -10.39
CA LYS A 169 17.70 15.13 -11.05
C LYS A 169 18.98 14.28 -11.09
N LYS A 170 19.03 13.18 -10.34
CA LYS A 170 20.20 12.31 -10.23
C LYS A 170 20.03 10.98 -11.00
N LEU A 171 18.85 10.73 -11.53
CA LEU A 171 18.50 9.63 -12.41
C LEU A 171 18.55 10.06 -13.87
#